data_12a59402a94b0d86153448d39c5b8b64
#
_entry.id   12a59402a94b0d86153448d39c5b8b64
#
_cell.length_a   1.000
_cell.length_b   1.000
_cell.length_c   1.000
_cell.angle_alpha   90.00
_cell.angle_beta   90.00
_cell.angle_gamma   90.00
#
_symmetry.space_group_name_H-M   'P 1'
#
loop_
_entity.id
_entity.type
_entity.pdbx_description
1 polymer ?
#
loop_
_entity_poly.entity_id
_entity_poly.type
_entity_poly.pdbx_seq_one_letter_code
_entity_poly.pdbx_strand_id
1 'polypeptide(L)'
;MDVLDHLIEEHRKVEQLLAQIKKTEPGAERDRLYTEIDDALTIHMDVEERFLYPLIAEHIGKEDAEDAIDEHALTREGLAAVKERLEEGAFEAAVDILEKGISHHVSEEEESLFPELRAKAGSQLSEMDPEELEKQVETAPDVELTRDELYEQAKAADIDGRSSMTKDELAAALDK
;
A
#
# COMPACT_ATOMS: atom_id res chain seq x y z
N MET A 1 15.97 13.67 -9.12
CA MET A 1 14.76 13.56 -8.27
C MET A 1 15.11 12.51 -7.25
N ASP A 2 14.94 12.78 -5.97
CA ASP A 2 15.17 11.76 -4.96
C ASP A 2 13.92 10.85 -4.82
N VAL A 3 14.02 9.75 -4.09
CA VAL A 3 12.94 8.78 -3.94
C VAL A 3 11.68 9.42 -3.31
N LEU A 4 11.83 10.34 -2.37
CA LEU A 4 10.67 11.02 -1.74
C LEU A 4 9.95 11.96 -2.71
N ASP A 5 10.70 12.68 -3.57
CA ASP A 5 10.08 13.51 -4.61
C ASP A 5 9.30 12.66 -5.62
N HIS A 6 9.81 11.46 -5.94
CA HIS A 6 9.14 10.50 -6.82
C HIS A 6 7.83 9.99 -6.21
N LEU A 7 7.85 9.56 -4.95
CA LEU A 7 6.64 9.11 -4.23
C LEU A 7 5.58 10.22 -4.15
N ILE A 8 5.99 11.47 -3.90
CA ILE A 8 5.06 12.62 -3.95
C ILE A 8 4.42 12.78 -5.34
N GLU A 9 5.15 12.55 -6.42
CA GLU A 9 4.56 12.58 -7.78
C GLU A 9 3.57 11.44 -7.99
N GLU A 10 3.84 10.26 -7.43
CA GLU A 10 2.90 9.12 -7.46
C GLU A 10 1.63 9.41 -6.66
N HIS A 11 1.72 10.03 -5.48
CA HIS A 11 0.55 10.52 -4.74
C HIS A 11 -0.35 11.38 -5.62
N ARG A 12 0.23 12.36 -6.34
CA ARG A 12 -0.54 13.23 -7.25
C ARG A 12 -1.17 12.47 -8.42
N LYS A 13 -0.49 11.44 -8.93
CA LYS A 13 -1.05 10.56 -9.96
C LYS A 13 -2.27 9.80 -9.44
N VAL A 14 -2.18 9.20 -8.27
CA VAL A 14 -3.29 8.46 -7.63
C VAL A 14 -4.47 9.39 -7.34
N GLU A 15 -4.24 10.58 -6.79
CA GLU A 15 -5.29 11.58 -6.59
C GLU A 15 -6.05 11.91 -7.89
N GLN A 16 -5.32 12.07 -9.01
CA GLN A 16 -5.93 12.34 -10.31
C GLN A 16 -6.74 11.15 -10.83
N LEU A 17 -6.25 9.94 -10.66
CA LEU A 17 -6.94 8.70 -11.07
C LEU A 17 -8.23 8.51 -10.26
N LEU A 18 -8.19 8.72 -8.93
CA LEU A 18 -9.37 8.68 -8.06
C LEU A 18 -10.42 9.73 -8.47
N ALA A 19 -9.98 10.94 -8.80
CA ALA A 19 -10.89 11.98 -9.29
C ALA A 19 -11.48 11.66 -10.67
N GLN A 20 -10.78 10.87 -11.50
CA GLN A 20 -11.28 10.43 -12.80
C GLN A 20 -12.28 9.29 -12.68
N ILE A 21 -11.96 8.23 -11.89
CA ILE A 21 -12.81 7.05 -11.75
C ILE A 21 -14.19 7.39 -11.18
N LYS A 22 -14.28 8.36 -10.27
CA LYS A 22 -15.55 8.88 -9.72
C LYS A 22 -16.51 9.46 -10.77
N LYS A 23 -16.01 9.85 -11.93
CA LYS A 23 -16.81 10.44 -13.03
C LYS A 23 -17.21 9.42 -14.08
N THR A 24 -16.81 8.17 -13.94
CA THR A 24 -17.11 7.12 -14.92
C THR A 24 -18.45 6.44 -14.63
N GLU A 25 -19.11 6.00 -15.70
CA GLU A 25 -20.19 5.03 -15.60
C GLU A 25 -19.61 3.61 -15.49
N PRO A 26 -20.39 2.62 -14.95
CA PRO A 26 -19.99 1.22 -14.97
C PRO A 26 -19.56 0.75 -16.36
N GLY A 27 -18.47 -0.04 -16.44
CA GLY A 27 -17.97 -0.60 -17.69
C GLY A 27 -16.45 -0.45 -17.87
N ALA A 28 -15.98 -0.79 -19.05
CA ALA A 28 -14.56 -0.98 -19.37
C ALA A 28 -13.63 0.20 -19.00
N GLU A 29 -14.12 1.45 -19.04
CA GLU A 29 -13.30 2.60 -18.64
C GLU A 29 -13.11 2.67 -17.14
N ARG A 30 -14.16 2.36 -16.35
CA ARG A 30 -14.07 2.25 -14.89
C ARG A 30 -13.14 1.12 -14.49
N ASP A 31 -13.27 -0.05 -15.13
CA ASP A 31 -12.43 -1.22 -14.88
C ASP A 31 -10.96 -0.92 -15.17
N ARG A 32 -10.68 -0.23 -16.27
CA ARG A 32 -9.33 0.19 -16.63
C ARG A 32 -8.73 1.14 -15.60
N LEU A 33 -9.47 2.16 -15.19
CA LEU A 33 -9.00 3.12 -14.18
C LEU A 33 -8.81 2.46 -12.82
N TYR A 34 -9.69 1.54 -12.44
CA TYR A 34 -9.52 0.76 -11.22
C TYR A 34 -8.20 -0.03 -11.26
N THR A 35 -7.94 -0.77 -12.35
CA THR A 35 -6.69 -1.53 -12.51
C THR A 35 -5.47 -0.61 -12.42
N GLU A 36 -5.52 0.57 -13.05
CA GLU A 36 -4.41 1.53 -13.00
C GLU A 36 -4.17 2.09 -11.59
N ILE A 37 -5.23 2.28 -10.79
CA ILE A 37 -5.13 2.70 -9.38
C ILE A 37 -4.55 1.57 -8.52
N ASP A 38 -5.08 0.36 -8.70
CA ASP A 38 -4.67 -0.84 -7.95
C ASP A 38 -3.19 -1.16 -8.17
N ASP A 39 -2.75 -1.18 -9.44
CA ASP A 39 -1.34 -1.39 -9.80
C ASP A 39 -0.43 -0.30 -9.23
N ALA A 40 -0.81 0.97 -9.38
CA ALA A 40 -0.02 2.09 -8.90
C ALA A 40 0.14 2.08 -7.38
N LEU A 41 -0.96 1.88 -6.64
CA LEU A 41 -0.93 1.82 -5.17
C LEU A 41 -0.17 0.59 -4.66
N THR A 42 -0.30 -0.56 -5.32
CA THR A 42 0.41 -1.78 -4.93
C THR A 42 1.93 -1.59 -5.02
N ILE A 43 2.43 -1.09 -6.14
CA ILE A 43 3.86 -0.84 -6.34
C ILE A 43 4.36 0.21 -5.34
N HIS A 44 3.64 1.31 -5.20
CA HIS A 44 3.95 2.40 -4.28
C HIS A 44 4.10 1.91 -2.83
N MET A 45 3.07 1.28 -2.28
CA MET A 45 3.08 0.73 -0.92
C MET A 45 4.20 -0.29 -0.71
N ASP A 46 4.48 -1.14 -1.71
CA ASP A 46 5.54 -2.13 -1.63
C ASP A 46 6.94 -1.50 -1.64
N VAL A 47 7.15 -0.40 -2.37
CA VAL A 47 8.41 0.37 -2.33
C VAL A 47 8.61 0.97 -0.94
N GLU A 48 7.59 1.57 -0.37
CA GLU A 48 7.67 2.19 0.95
C GLU A 48 7.91 1.16 2.05
N GLU A 49 7.13 0.10 2.10
CA GLU A 49 7.26 -0.94 3.13
C GLU A 49 8.62 -1.66 3.08
N ARG A 50 9.20 -1.83 1.90
CA ARG A 50 10.47 -2.54 1.75
C ARG A 50 11.69 -1.65 1.96
N PHE A 51 11.62 -0.38 1.54
CA PHE A 51 12.80 0.45 1.46
C PHE A 51 12.73 1.72 2.32
N LEU A 52 11.55 2.31 2.50
CA LEU A 52 11.40 3.56 3.24
C LEU A 52 11.08 3.34 4.72
N TYR A 53 10.10 2.52 5.04
CA TYR A 53 9.66 2.33 6.42
C TYR A 53 10.72 1.70 7.34
N PRO A 54 11.64 0.85 6.84
CA PRO A 54 12.81 0.48 7.64
C PRO A 54 13.69 1.67 8.05
N LEU A 55 13.82 2.69 7.20
CA LEU A 55 14.55 3.92 7.52
C LEU A 55 13.75 4.81 8.47
N ILE A 56 12.43 4.88 8.32
CA ILE A 56 11.55 5.57 9.27
C ILE A 56 11.69 4.94 10.65
N ALA A 57 11.60 3.61 10.76
CA ALA A 57 11.77 2.89 12.02
C ALA A 57 13.14 3.12 12.68
N GLU A 58 14.22 3.23 11.88
CA GLU A 58 15.58 3.46 12.36
C GLU A 58 15.82 4.90 12.82
N HIS A 59 15.32 5.88 12.06
CA HIS A 59 15.70 7.28 12.21
C HIS A 59 14.62 8.16 12.87
N ILE A 60 13.35 7.79 12.79
CA ILE A 60 12.21 8.55 13.35
C ILE A 60 11.62 7.80 14.53
N GLY A 61 10.94 6.68 14.26
CA GLY A 61 10.30 5.87 15.27
C GLY A 61 9.71 4.60 14.69
N LYS A 62 9.77 3.53 15.50
CA LYS A 62 9.19 2.24 15.10
C LYS A 62 7.66 2.31 15.04
N GLU A 63 7.04 3.07 15.95
CA GLU A 63 5.60 3.28 16.02
C GLU A 63 5.10 3.99 14.75
N ASP A 64 5.82 5.03 14.28
CA ASP A 64 5.47 5.75 13.05
C ASP A 64 5.49 4.84 11.80
N ALA A 65 6.46 3.92 11.73
CA ALA A 65 6.53 2.94 10.62
C ALA A 65 5.42 1.88 10.72
N GLU A 66 5.07 1.43 11.93
CA GLU A 66 3.99 0.46 12.17
C GLU A 66 2.62 1.09 11.83
N ASP A 67 2.38 2.33 12.23
CA ASP A 67 1.14 3.07 11.91
C ASP A 67 0.96 3.22 10.39
N ALA A 68 2.03 3.59 9.65
CA ALA A 68 1.98 3.71 8.19
C ALA A 68 1.68 2.36 7.50
N ILE A 69 2.24 1.24 8.00
CA ILE A 69 1.93 -0.10 7.50
C ILE A 69 0.46 -0.47 7.76
N ASP A 70 -0.09 -0.13 8.92
CA ASP A 70 -1.50 -0.37 9.23
C ASP A 70 -2.43 0.45 8.32
N GLU A 71 -2.06 1.68 7.95
CA GLU A 71 -2.80 2.49 6.98
C GLU A 71 -2.75 1.90 5.56
N HIS A 72 -1.62 1.31 5.15
CA HIS A 72 -1.52 0.54 3.92
C HIS A 72 -2.43 -0.69 3.90
N ALA A 73 -2.53 -1.41 5.02
CA ALA A 73 -3.47 -2.53 5.13
C ALA A 73 -4.92 -2.07 4.92
N LEU A 74 -5.32 -0.93 5.53
CA LEU A 74 -6.63 -0.33 5.32
C LEU A 74 -6.85 0.13 3.87
N THR A 75 -5.80 0.63 3.21
CA THR A 75 -5.83 1.01 1.79
C THR A 75 -6.08 -0.21 0.90
N ARG A 76 -5.42 -1.34 1.15
CA ARG A 76 -5.66 -2.61 0.44
C ARG A 76 -7.09 -3.12 0.65
N GLU A 77 -7.64 -3.04 1.86
CA GLU A 77 -9.05 -3.36 2.13
C GLU A 77 -10.00 -2.42 1.38
N GLY A 78 -9.67 -1.14 1.32
CA GLY A 78 -10.43 -0.14 0.56
C GLY A 78 -10.45 -0.42 -0.94
N LEU A 79 -9.31 -0.79 -1.53
CA LEU A 79 -9.20 -1.22 -2.94
C LEU A 79 -10.08 -2.44 -3.22
N ALA A 80 -10.02 -3.47 -2.36
CA ALA A 80 -10.87 -4.65 -2.49
C ALA A 80 -12.38 -4.28 -2.42
N ALA A 81 -12.75 -3.37 -1.51
CA ALA A 81 -14.12 -2.90 -1.38
C ALA A 81 -14.61 -2.11 -2.61
N VAL A 82 -13.74 -1.33 -3.26
CA VAL A 82 -14.03 -0.65 -4.53
C VAL A 82 -14.22 -1.67 -5.65
N LYS A 83 -13.32 -2.66 -5.75
CA LYS A 83 -13.38 -3.73 -6.75
C LYS A 83 -14.70 -4.48 -6.75
N GLU A 84 -15.18 -4.87 -5.57
CA GLU A 84 -16.45 -5.56 -5.40
C GLU A 84 -17.65 -4.73 -5.88
N ARG A 85 -17.51 -3.40 -5.96
CA ARG A 85 -18.61 -2.46 -6.26
C ARG A 85 -18.50 -1.75 -7.60
N LEU A 86 -17.60 -2.17 -8.48
CA LEU A 86 -17.40 -1.52 -9.79
C LEU A 86 -18.69 -1.37 -10.61
N GLU A 87 -19.60 -2.35 -10.52
CA GLU A 87 -20.89 -2.36 -11.21
C GLU A 87 -22.07 -1.95 -10.32
N GLU A 88 -21.84 -1.59 -9.05
CA GLU A 88 -22.90 -1.39 -8.05
C GLU A 88 -23.13 0.08 -7.71
N GLY A 89 -24.31 0.39 -7.15
CA GLY A 89 -24.69 1.74 -6.73
C GLY A 89 -23.94 2.29 -5.50
N ALA A 90 -23.17 1.45 -4.80
CA ALA A 90 -22.34 1.86 -3.67
C ALA A 90 -20.87 2.17 -4.04
N PHE A 91 -20.54 2.14 -5.33
CA PHE A 91 -19.20 2.38 -5.85
C PHE A 91 -18.63 3.74 -5.41
N GLU A 92 -19.38 4.83 -5.63
CA GLU A 92 -18.92 6.18 -5.30
C GLU A 92 -18.60 6.33 -3.81
N ALA A 93 -19.44 5.75 -2.93
CA ALA A 93 -19.19 5.76 -1.49
C ALA A 93 -17.93 4.96 -1.11
N ALA A 94 -17.66 3.84 -1.77
CA ALA A 94 -16.44 3.05 -1.55
C ALA A 94 -15.19 3.83 -1.98
N VAL A 95 -15.23 4.49 -3.14
CA VAL A 95 -14.12 5.34 -3.60
C VAL A 95 -13.91 6.54 -2.66
N ASP A 96 -14.97 7.16 -2.14
CA ASP A 96 -14.86 8.27 -1.19
C ASP A 96 -14.19 7.86 0.13
N ILE A 97 -14.45 6.64 0.59
CA ILE A 97 -13.82 6.10 1.81
C ILE A 97 -12.34 5.83 1.55
N LEU A 98 -12.01 5.17 0.45
CA LEU A 98 -10.62 4.91 0.03
C LEU A 98 -9.83 6.22 -0.13
N GLU A 99 -10.38 7.19 -0.85
CA GLU A 99 -9.76 8.51 -1.06
C GLU A 99 -9.44 9.22 0.25
N LYS A 100 -10.33 9.15 1.25
CA LYS A 100 -10.08 9.75 2.56
C LYS A 100 -8.96 9.07 3.32
N GLY A 101 -8.88 7.75 3.28
CA GLY A 101 -7.78 7.00 3.90
C GLY A 101 -6.44 7.38 3.26
N ILE A 102 -6.36 7.33 1.93
CA ILE A 102 -5.17 7.73 1.17
C ILE A 102 -4.79 9.19 1.47
N SER A 103 -5.74 10.11 1.48
CA SER A 103 -5.45 11.53 1.75
C SER A 103 -4.91 11.77 3.15
N HIS A 104 -5.37 11.00 4.16
CA HIS A 104 -4.84 11.07 5.51
C HIS A 104 -3.38 10.61 5.54
N HIS A 105 -3.12 9.43 5.05
CA HIS A 105 -1.81 8.81 4.93
C HIS A 105 -0.80 9.73 4.21
N VAL A 106 -1.13 10.19 3.01
CA VAL A 106 -0.32 11.12 2.22
C VAL A 106 0.01 12.41 2.98
N SER A 107 -0.96 12.97 3.74
CA SER A 107 -0.72 14.17 4.54
C SER A 107 0.29 13.92 5.67
N GLU A 108 0.23 12.77 6.33
CA GLU A 108 1.19 12.44 7.40
C GLU A 108 2.61 12.25 6.85
N GLU A 109 2.73 11.58 5.71
CA GLU A 109 4.02 11.41 5.05
C GLU A 109 4.62 12.73 4.58
N GLU A 110 3.88 13.50 3.79
CA GLU A 110 4.40 14.71 3.16
C GLU A 110 4.62 15.86 4.16
N GLU A 111 3.81 15.96 5.21
CA GLU A 111 3.90 17.03 6.19
C GLU A 111 4.84 16.69 7.36
N SER A 112 5.06 15.40 7.66
CA SER A 112 5.81 14.97 8.83
C SER A 112 6.95 14.00 8.47
N LEU A 113 6.66 12.80 8.00
CA LEU A 113 7.63 11.72 7.88
C LEU A 113 8.71 12.02 6.84
N PHE A 114 8.35 12.45 5.64
CA PHE A 114 9.30 12.70 4.56
C PHE A 114 10.25 13.88 4.87
N PRO A 115 9.79 15.03 5.39
CA PRO A 115 10.70 16.09 5.81
C PRO A 115 11.68 15.66 6.91
N GLU A 116 11.21 14.89 7.90
CA GLU A 116 12.03 14.40 8.98
C GLU A 116 13.02 13.34 8.50
N LEU A 117 12.60 12.40 7.67
CA LEU A 117 13.46 11.38 7.08
C LEU A 117 14.53 12.00 6.17
N ARG A 118 14.17 13.00 5.36
CA ARG A 118 15.12 13.75 4.53
C ARG A 118 16.19 14.44 5.38
N ALA A 119 15.82 14.99 6.53
CA ALA A 119 16.75 15.63 7.44
C ALA A 119 17.69 14.63 8.14
N LYS A 120 17.24 13.42 8.44
CA LYS A 120 17.99 12.44 9.21
C LYS A 120 18.73 11.40 8.35
N ALA A 121 18.17 11.02 7.21
CA ALA A 121 18.66 9.94 6.33
C ALA A 121 18.95 10.40 4.89
N GLY A 122 19.12 11.68 4.62
CA GLY A 122 19.25 12.25 3.28
C GLY A 122 20.37 11.64 2.41
N SER A 123 21.47 11.17 3.01
CA SER A 123 22.52 10.45 2.28
C SER A 123 22.05 9.07 1.79
N GLN A 124 21.31 8.33 2.59
CA GLN A 124 20.76 7.02 2.23
C GLN A 124 19.69 7.19 1.14
N LEU A 125 18.80 8.18 1.28
CA LEU A 125 17.78 8.50 0.28
C LEU A 125 18.40 8.89 -1.08
N SER A 126 19.53 9.60 -1.09
CA SER A 126 20.22 10.01 -2.33
C SER A 126 20.87 8.86 -3.09
N GLU A 127 21.07 7.70 -2.46
CA GLU A 127 21.58 6.48 -3.07
C GLU A 127 20.47 5.58 -3.63
N MET A 128 19.20 5.89 -3.34
CA MET A 128 18.04 5.17 -3.83
C MET A 128 17.64 5.66 -5.22
N ASP A 129 17.57 4.75 -6.18
CA ASP A 129 17.04 5.00 -7.52
C ASP A 129 15.58 4.53 -7.58
N PRO A 130 14.59 5.44 -7.68
CA PRO A 130 13.19 5.06 -7.66
C PRO A 130 12.81 4.01 -8.71
N GLU A 131 13.29 4.16 -9.97
CA GLU A 131 13.00 3.22 -11.05
C GLU A 131 13.56 1.81 -10.77
N GLU A 132 14.69 1.72 -10.09
CA GLU A 132 15.26 0.43 -9.70
C GLU A 132 14.51 -0.20 -8.53
N LEU A 133 13.99 0.60 -7.58
CA LEU A 133 13.18 0.11 -6.46
C LEU A 133 11.84 -0.42 -6.95
N GLU A 134 11.13 0.30 -7.81
CA GLU A 134 9.89 -0.18 -8.44
C GLU A 134 10.11 -1.51 -9.17
N LYS A 135 11.16 -1.58 -9.98
CA LYS A 135 11.51 -2.81 -10.69
C LYS A 135 11.83 -3.97 -9.75
N GLN A 136 12.44 -3.70 -8.60
CA GLN A 136 12.71 -4.73 -7.60
C GLN A 136 11.42 -5.27 -6.97
N VAL A 137 10.41 -4.44 -6.73
CA VAL A 137 9.10 -4.90 -6.23
C VAL A 137 8.31 -5.62 -7.32
N GLU A 138 8.29 -5.12 -8.55
CA GLU A 138 7.61 -5.78 -9.68
C GLU A 138 8.18 -7.17 -10.03
N THR A 139 9.49 -7.34 -9.89
CA THR A 139 10.20 -8.59 -10.24
C THR A 139 10.38 -9.54 -9.07
N ALA A 140 10.12 -9.09 -7.85
CA ALA A 140 10.18 -9.97 -6.70
C ALA A 140 9.10 -11.06 -6.81
N PRO A 141 9.43 -12.34 -6.55
CA PRO A 141 8.38 -13.32 -6.31
C PRO A 141 7.53 -12.82 -5.15
N ASP A 142 6.21 -13.01 -5.26
CA ASP A 142 5.20 -12.53 -4.32
C ASP A 142 5.77 -12.26 -2.93
N VAL A 143 5.59 -11.01 -2.43
CA VAL A 143 6.07 -10.67 -1.09
C VAL A 143 5.63 -11.77 -0.17
N GLU A 144 6.59 -12.45 0.46
CA GLU A 144 6.23 -13.44 1.47
C GLU A 144 5.30 -12.73 2.47
N LEU A 145 4.02 -13.07 2.41
CA LEU A 145 2.99 -12.53 3.29
C LEU A 145 3.54 -12.42 4.72
N THR A 146 3.30 -11.32 5.37
CA THR A 146 3.66 -11.17 6.78
C THR A 146 2.95 -12.27 7.61
N ARG A 147 3.45 -12.55 8.81
CA ARG A 147 2.77 -13.50 9.69
C ARG A 147 1.32 -13.10 9.93
N ASP A 148 1.03 -11.82 10.02
CA ASP A 148 -0.30 -11.31 10.31
C ASP A 148 -1.23 -11.44 9.10
N GLU A 149 -0.76 -11.22 7.89
CA GLU A 149 -1.51 -11.49 6.65
C GLU A 149 -1.81 -12.97 6.48
N LEU A 150 -0.82 -13.84 6.71
CA LEU A 150 -1.03 -15.28 6.72
C LEU A 150 -2.00 -15.71 7.83
N TYR A 151 -1.96 -15.05 8.99
CA TYR A 151 -2.90 -15.31 10.09
C TYR A 151 -4.33 -14.93 9.72
N GLU A 152 -4.56 -13.78 9.08
CA GLU A 152 -5.91 -13.38 8.63
C GLU A 152 -6.43 -14.30 7.51
N GLN A 153 -5.58 -14.74 6.58
CA GLN A 153 -5.95 -15.76 5.59
C GLN A 153 -6.28 -17.12 6.26
N ALA A 154 -5.47 -17.55 7.21
CA ALA A 154 -5.72 -18.76 7.97
C ALA A 154 -7.00 -18.69 8.82
N LYS A 155 -7.35 -17.49 9.28
CA LYS A 155 -8.60 -17.20 9.99
C LYS A 155 -9.80 -17.27 9.05
N ALA A 156 -9.70 -16.70 7.86
CA ALA A 156 -10.73 -16.78 6.82
C ALA A 156 -10.95 -18.22 6.32
N ALA A 157 -9.88 -19.02 6.25
CA ALA A 157 -9.89 -20.43 5.90
C ALA A 157 -10.24 -21.37 7.06
N ASP A 158 -10.59 -20.82 8.25
CA ASP A 158 -10.94 -21.55 9.47
C ASP A 158 -9.90 -22.61 9.90
N ILE A 159 -8.60 -22.29 9.75
CA ILE A 159 -7.51 -23.17 10.13
C ILE A 159 -7.38 -23.22 11.66
N ASP A 160 -7.52 -24.41 12.22
CA ASP A 160 -7.36 -24.65 13.66
C ASP A 160 -5.91 -24.43 14.13
N GLY A 161 -5.74 -23.88 15.34
CA GLY A 161 -4.42 -23.68 15.96
C GLY A 161 -3.59 -22.53 15.39
N ARG A 162 -4.11 -21.76 14.45
CA ARG A 162 -3.42 -20.64 13.77
C ARG A 162 -2.78 -19.60 14.71
N SER A 163 -3.35 -19.39 15.91
CA SER A 163 -2.83 -18.42 16.88
C SER A 163 -1.45 -18.78 17.45
N SER A 164 -1.06 -20.04 17.40
CA SER A 164 0.23 -20.55 17.88
C SER A 164 1.22 -20.85 16.73
N MET A 165 0.82 -20.69 15.48
CA MET A 165 1.64 -20.98 14.31
C MET A 165 2.66 -19.86 14.04
N THR A 166 3.85 -20.28 13.63
CA THR A 166 4.85 -19.41 13.03
C THR A 166 4.43 -18.97 11.63
N LYS A 167 5.12 -18.00 11.03
CA LYS A 167 4.90 -17.56 9.65
C LYS A 167 4.94 -18.74 8.67
N ASP A 168 5.97 -19.57 8.75
CA ASP A 168 6.16 -20.72 7.86
C ASP A 168 5.07 -21.78 8.04
N GLU A 169 4.63 -22.01 9.28
CA GLU A 169 3.54 -22.94 9.57
C GLU A 169 2.19 -22.45 9.05
N LEU A 170 1.93 -21.13 9.11
CA LEU A 170 0.73 -20.53 8.52
C LEU A 170 0.73 -20.65 7.00
N ALA A 171 1.84 -20.34 6.34
CA ALA A 171 1.99 -20.50 4.90
C ALA A 171 1.77 -21.94 4.47
N ALA A 172 2.43 -22.90 5.13
CA ALA A 172 2.27 -24.33 4.84
C ALA A 172 0.86 -24.89 5.14
N ALA A 173 0.11 -24.23 6.02
CA ALA A 173 -1.28 -24.62 6.33
C ALA A 173 -2.27 -24.10 5.30
N LEU A 174 -1.98 -22.95 4.67
CA LEU A 174 -2.80 -22.35 3.60
C LEU A 174 -2.60 -23.02 2.24
N ASP A 175 -1.45 -23.66 2.01
CA ASP A 175 -1.13 -24.38 0.76
C ASP A 175 -1.80 -25.78 0.64
N LYS A 176 -2.64 -26.19 1.59
CA LYS A 176 -3.32 -27.51 1.63
C LYS A 176 -4.77 -27.44 1.23
#